data_630b71edc194d51018dbb545d98035cb
#
_entry.id   630b71edc194d51018dbb545d98035cb
#
_cell.length_a   1.000
_cell.length_b   1.000
_cell.length_c   1.000
_cell.angle_alpha   90.00
_cell.angle_beta   90.00
_cell.angle_gamma   90.00
#
_symmetry.space_group_name_H-M   'P 1'
#
loop_
_entity.id
_entity.type
_entity.pdbx_description
1 polymer ?
#
loop_
_entity_poly.entity_id
_entity_poly.type
_entity_poly.pdbx_seq_one_letter_code
_entity_poly.pdbx_strand_id
1 'polypeptide(L)'
;KITAVSDGEFRLRCMSKSGTGEIRIISEMNFSVTGFGKAYLDPYGFIAGGRYDYVKGTATNGNEHGVATSRDGETQVGFHSLDFGPFGSDEIELPIFALDSNDYEIQVYEGMPGEEGSELIGDLHYQKPSRWNVYQPETYRLKKRLKGVTSICFVLHAKIHLKGFSFT
;
A
#
# COMPACT_ATOMS: atom_id res chain seq x y z
N LYS A 1 -1.13 12.91 -24.53
CA LYS A 1 -2.52 12.46 -24.46
C LYS A 1 -2.64 11.56 -23.23
N ILE A 2 -3.59 11.87 -22.34
CA ILE A 2 -3.92 11.05 -21.19
C ILE A 2 -5.29 10.43 -21.50
N THR A 3 -5.44 9.14 -21.24
CA THR A 3 -6.69 8.41 -21.44
C THR A 3 -7.10 7.83 -20.08
N ALA A 4 -8.31 8.17 -19.63
CA ALA A 4 -8.89 7.55 -18.46
C ALA A 4 -9.34 6.11 -18.81
N VAL A 5 -9.18 5.21 -17.86
CA VAL A 5 -9.53 3.78 -18.01
C VAL A 5 -10.54 3.31 -16.96
N SER A 6 -10.99 4.22 -16.11
CA SER A 6 -11.94 3.93 -15.04
C SER A 6 -12.76 5.17 -14.68
N ASP A 7 -13.86 4.97 -14.01
CA ASP A 7 -14.61 6.04 -13.36
C ASP A 7 -13.87 6.57 -12.15
N GLY A 8 -14.02 7.84 -11.86
CA GLY A 8 -13.43 8.45 -10.68
C GLY A 8 -13.27 9.96 -10.79
N GLU A 9 -12.81 10.54 -9.70
CA GLU A 9 -12.39 11.93 -9.62
C GLU A 9 -10.86 11.98 -9.77
N PHE A 10 -10.41 12.80 -10.72
CA PHE A 10 -8.99 12.89 -11.07
C PHE A 10 -8.50 14.32 -10.93
N ARG A 11 -7.25 14.44 -10.51
CA ARG A 11 -6.53 15.70 -10.47
C ARG A 11 -5.27 15.62 -11.34
N LEU A 12 -5.23 16.40 -12.38
CA LEU A 12 -4.05 16.55 -13.23
C LEU A 12 -3.27 17.78 -12.79
N ARG A 13 -1.98 17.61 -12.52
CA ARG A 13 -1.07 18.69 -12.18
C ARG A 13 0.04 18.80 -13.22
N CYS A 14 0.24 20.00 -13.74
CA CYS A 14 1.45 20.33 -14.48
C CYS A 14 2.45 20.95 -13.51
N MET A 15 3.61 20.35 -13.40
CA MET A 15 4.66 20.80 -12.49
C MET A 15 5.94 21.06 -13.28
N SER A 16 6.68 22.08 -12.88
CA SER A 16 8.03 22.35 -13.35
C SER A 16 9.01 22.18 -12.19
N LYS A 17 10.15 21.58 -12.46
CA LYS A 17 11.27 21.47 -11.53
C LYS A 17 12.39 22.37 -12.04
N SER A 18 12.82 23.33 -11.21
CA SER A 18 13.98 24.17 -11.52
C SER A 18 15.30 23.40 -11.36
N GLY A 19 16.38 23.93 -11.94
CA GLY A 19 17.74 23.39 -11.72
C GLY A 19 18.20 23.42 -10.25
N THR A 20 17.56 24.22 -9.41
CA THR A 20 17.78 24.28 -7.95
C THR A 20 16.97 23.27 -7.17
N GLY A 21 16.15 22.47 -7.84
CA GLY A 21 15.32 21.45 -7.20
C GLY A 21 13.95 21.92 -6.72
N GLU A 22 13.63 23.21 -6.83
CA GLU A 22 12.30 23.72 -6.52
C GLU A 22 11.24 23.17 -7.48
N ILE A 23 10.15 22.68 -6.93
CA ILE A 23 8.99 22.22 -7.68
C ILE A 23 7.92 23.30 -7.63
N ARG A 24 7.43 23.73 -8.79
CA ARG A 24 6.32 24.67 -8.90
C ARG A 24 5.16 24.01 -9.64
N ILE A 25 3.97 24.14 -9.09
CA ILE A 25 2.73 23.79 -9.78
C ILE A 25 2.40 24.94 -10.73
N ILE A 26 2.38 24.65 -12.01
CA ILE A 26 2.09 25.65 -13.06
C ILE A 26 0.58 25.68 -13.34
N SER A 27 -0.06 24.51 -13.33
CA SER A 27 -1.47 24.38 -13.62
C SER A 27 -2.03 23.14 -12.93
N GLU A 28 -3.27 23.22 -12.54
CA GLU A 28 -4.01 22.11 -11.94
C GLU A 28 -5.43 22.07 -12.55
N MET A 29 -5.92 20.88 -12.85
CA MET A 29 -7.25 20.65 -13.32
C MET A 29 -7.86 19.43 -12.60
N ASN A 30 -9.04 19.62 -12.04
CA ASN A 30 -9.86 18.52 -11.52
C ASN A 30 -10.89 18.13 -12.58
N PHE A 31 -11.13 16.84 -12.74
CA PHE A 31 -12.16 16.35 -13.63
C PHE A 31 -12.71 15.00 -13.15
N SER A 32 -13.95 14.71 -13.47
CA SER A 32 -14.61 13.44 -13.24
C SER A 32 -14.74 12.65 -14.53
N VAL A 33 -14.68 11.36 -14.41
CA VAL A 33 -14.90 10.41 -15.51
C VAL A 33 -15.95 9.42 -15.10
N THR A 34 -16.88 9.14 -15.99
CA THR A 34 -17.97 8.17 -15.79
C THR A 34 -18.14 7.32 -17.05
N GLY A 35 -18.65 6.10 -16.87
CA GLY A 35 -18.99 5.18 -17.98
C GLY A 35 -17.94 4.10 -18.29
N PHE A 36 -16.84 4.04 -17.53
CA PHE A 36 -15.81 2.99 -17.65
C PHE A 36 -15.91 1.91 -16.57
N GLY A 37 -16.69 2.16 -15.51
CA GLY A 37 -16.80 1.27 -14.37
C GLY A 37 -15.78 1.55 -13.28
N LYS A 38 -15.86 0.77 -12.20
CA LYS A 38 -15.04 0.94 -11.00
C LYS A 38 -13.55 0.76 -11.30
N ALA A 39 -12.73 1.63 -10.73
CA ALA A 39 -11.27 1.47 -10.74
C ALA A 39 -10.85 0.32 -9.81
N TYR A 40 -9.94 -0.51 -10.29
CA TYR A 40 -9.26 -1.52 -9.49
C TYR A 40 -7.78 -1.21 -9.40
N LEU A 41 -7.16 -1.58 -8.27
CA LEU A 41 -5.72 -1.55 -8.11
C LEU A 41 -5.11 -2.81 -8.75
N ASP A 42 -4.04 -2.63 -9.52
CA ASP A 42 -3.25 -3.73 -10.05
C ASP A 42 -2.24 -4.18 -8.97
N PRO A 43 -2.43 -5.38 -8.34
CA PRO A 43 -1.55 -5.85 -7.29
C PRO A 43 -0.16 -6.26 -7.80
N TYR A 44 0.00 -6.53 -9.10
CA TYR A 44 1.28 -6.90 -9.72
C TYR A 44 2.13 -5.67 -10.04
N GLY A 45 1.53 -4.48 -10.07
CA GLY A 45 2.25 -3.21 -10.04
C GLY A 45 2.57 -2.79 -8.59
N PHE A 46 3.56 -1.91 -8.41
CA PHE A 46 3.88 -1.37 -7.09
C PHE A 46 2.76 -0.44 -6.61
N ILE A 47 2.17 -0.78 -5.46
CA ILE A 47 1.16 0.04 -4.77
C ILE A 47 1.84 0.73 -3.59
N ALA A 48 1.91 2.07 -3.65
CA ALA A 48 2.50 2.86 -2.58
C ALA A 48 1.69 2.76 -1.28
N GLY A 49 2.35 2.61 -0.15
CA GLY A 49 1.71 2.44 1.16
C GLY A 49 0.79 3.59 1.55
N GLY A 50 1.09 4.82 1.12
CA GLY A 50 0.25 6.00 1.37
C GLY A 50 -1.03 6.06 0.53
N ARG A 51 -1.31 5.07 -0.33
CA ARG A 51 -2.56 4.94 -1.08
C ARG A 51 -3.65 4.16 -0.33
N TYR A 52 -3.41 3.85 0.95
CA TYR A 52 -4.44 3.19 1.75
C TYR A 52 -5.77 3.98 1.71
N ASP A 53 -6.86 3.27 1.72
CA ASP A 53 -8.23 3.82 1.77
C ASP A 53 -9.01 3.37 3.01
N TYR A 54 -8.38 2.53 3.84
CA TYR A 54 -8.86 2.13 5.16
C TYR A 54 -7.74 2.28 6.19
N VAL A 55 -8.08 2.83 7.36
CA VAL A 55 -7.16 2.93 8.50
C VAL A 55 -7.91 2.78 9.82
N LYS A 56 -7.33 2.00 10.74
CA LYS A 56 -7.74 1.97 12.15
C LYS A 56 -6.48 2.13 13.01
N GLY A 57 -6.56 2.92 14.06
CA GLY A 57 -5.37 3.36 14.79
C GLY A 57 -4.74 4.59 14.15
N THR A 58 -3.43 4.77 14.31
CA THR A 58 -2.72 5.96 13.84
C THR A 58 -1.71 5.62 12.75
N ALA A 59 -1.95 6.15 11.56
CA ALA A 59 -1.01 6.13 10.45
C ALA A 59 -0.63 7.56 10.05
N THR A 60 0.62 7.74 9.63
CA THR A 60 1.15 9.01 9.12
C THR A 60 1.86 8.79 7.80
N ASN A 61 2.14 9.86 7.08
CA ASN A 61 2.91 9.77 5.84
C ASN A 61 4.32 9.26 6.14
N GLY A 62 4.69 8.18 5.47
CA GLY A 62 6.07 7.72 5.38
C GLY A 62 6.84 8.47 4.30
N ASN A 63 8.15 8.21 4.20
CA ASN A 63 8.96 8.68 3.09
C ASN A 63 8.56 7.97 1.78
N GLU A 64 8.89 8.58 0.64
CA GLU A 64 8.67 8.00 -0.68
C GLU A 64 7.23 7.53 -0.95
N HIS A 65 6.23 8.28 -0.49
CA HIS A 65 4.80 7.96 -0.58
C HIS A 65 4.36 6.72 0.22
N GLY A 66 5.19 6.26 1.14
CA GLY A 66 4.86 5.17 2.05
C GLY A 66 3.94 5.59 3.19
N VAL A 67 3.68 4.67 4.09
CA VAL A 67 2.95 4.88 5.34
C VAL A 67 3.83 4.54 6.53
N ALA A 68 3.71 5.32 7.60
CA ALA A 68 4.36 5.04 8.89
C ALA A 68 3.29 4.79 9.95
N THR A 69 3.43 3.68 10.68
CA THR A 69 2.51 3.28 11.74
C THR A 69 2.90 3.83 13.12
N SER A 70 2.01 3.72 14.10
CA SER A 70 2.27 4.15 15.48
C SER A 70 3.29 3.25 16.19
N ARG A 71 3.95 3.79 17.21
CA ARG A 71 4.81 3.00 18.12
C ARG A 71 3.99 2.15 19.07
N ASP A 72 2.86 2.69 19.49
CA ASP A 72 2.03 2.12 20.54
C ASP A 72 0.68 1.73 19.97
N GLY A 73 0.23 0.54 20.34
CA GLY A 73 -1.04 0.00 19.89
C GLY A 73 -1.03 -0.56 18.47
N GLU A 74 -2.19 -1.04 18.09
CA GLU A 74 -2.43 -1.63 16.78
C GLU A 74 -2.72 -0.56 15.73
N THR A 75 -2.09 -0.68 14.57
CA THR A 75 -2.43 0.11 13.39
C THR A 75 -2.80 -0.84 12.26
N GLN A 76 -3.98 -0.63 11.70
CA GLN A 76 -4.47 -1.34 10.52
C GLN A 76 -4.41 -0.40 9.31
N VAL A 77 -3.86 -0.87 8.20
CA VAL A 77 -3.75 -0.13 6.94
C VAL A 77 -4.27 -1.01 5.82
N GLY A 78 -5.39 -0.63 5.21
CA GLY A 78 -6.10 -1.45 4.24
C GLY A 78 -6.20 -0.82 2.86
N PHE A 79 -6.37 -1.69 1.88
CA PHE A 79 -6.46 -1.37 0.46
C PHE A 79 -7.61 -2.17 -0.15
N HIS A 80 -8.63 -1.48 -0.64
CA HIS A 80 -9.75 -2.11 -1.30
C HIS A 80 -9.52 -2.26 -2.80
N SER A 81 -10.31 -3.17 -3.38
CA SER A 81 -10.45 -3.28 -4.84
C SER A 81 -9.16 -3.60 -5.59
N LEU A 82 -8.37 -4.56 -5.08
CA LEU A 82 -7.27 -5.14 -5.82
C LEU A 82 -7.79 -6.23 -6.75
N ASP A 83 -7.45 -6.18 -8.04
CA ASP A 83 -7.82 -7.21 -9.02
C ASP A 83 -6.66 -8.16 -9.30
N PHE A 84 -6.71 -9.32 -8.66
CA PHE A 84 -5.71 -10.39 -8.84
C PHE A 84 -5.94 -11.23 -10.09
N GLY A 85 -7.04 -10.98 -10.82
CA GLY A 85 -7.40 -11.78 -11.98
C GLY A 85 -7.70 -13.25 -11.64
N PRO A 86 -7.83 -14.13 -12.66
CA PRO A 86 -8.26 -15.50 -12.44
C PRO A 86 -7.17 -16.43 -11.88
N PHE A 87 -5.89 -16.08 -12.06
CA PHE A 87 -4.77 -16.92 -11.61
C PHE A 87 -4.33 -16.58 -10.19
N GLY A 88 -4.32 -15.30 -9.85
CA GLY A 88 -4.00 -14.81 -8.53
C GLY A 88 -2.54 -14.97 -8.11
N SER A 89 -2.23 -14.56 -6.87
CA SER A 89 -0.93 -14.73 -6.25
C SER A 89 -1.03 -15.02 -4.75
N ASP A 90 0.00 -15.67 -4.22
CA ASP A 90 0.26 -15.92 -2.80
C ASP A 90 1.64 -15.40 -2.38
N GLU A 91 2.33 -14.67 -3.23
CA GLU A 91 3.66 -14.13 -2.95
C GLU A 91 3.65 -12.60 -2.99
N ILE A 92 4.06 -11.96 -1.88
CA ILE A 92 4.04 -10.52 -1.70
C ILE A 92 5.44 -9.99 -1.36
N GLU A 93 5.85 -8.91 -1.99
CA GLU A 93 7.06 -8.14 -1.65
C GLU A 93 6.68 -6.89 -0.86
N LEU A 94 7.35 -6.70 0.27
CA LEU A 94 7.18 -5.57 1.18
C LEU A 94 8.51 -4.82 1.36
N PRO A 95 8.72 -3.66 0.76
CA PRO A 95 9.82 -2.77 1.10
C PRO A 95 9.57 -2.06 2.43
N ILE A 96 10.35 -2.43 3.45
CA ILE A 96 10.18 -1.98 4.84
C ILE A 96 11.41 -1.20 5.32
N PHE A 97 11.16 -0.12 6.05
CA PHE A 97 12.14 0.55 6.89
C PHE A 97 11.72 0.40 8.36
N ALA A 98 12.48 -0.38 9.11
CA ALA A 98 12.33 -0.57 10.55
C ALA A 98 13.27 0.36 11.32
N LEU A 99 12.82 0.86 12.48
CA LEU A 99 13.59 1.82 13.30
C LEU A 99 14.72 1.17 14.09
N ASP A 100 14.60 -0.12 14.36
CA ASP A 100 15.59 -0.93 15.05
C ASP A 100 15.69 -2.32 14.40
N SER A 101 16.49 -3.20 14.98
CA SER A 101 16.72 -4.55 14.45
C SER A 101 15.96 -5.62 15.25
N ASN A 102 14.81 -5.26 15.80
CA ASN A 102 13.91 -6.22 16.43
C ASN A 102 13.14 -7.04 15.39
N ASP A 103 12.49 -8.10 15.87
CA ASP A 103 11.53 -8.83 15.08
C ASP A 103 10.21 -8.03 15.02
N TYR A 104 9.75 -7.74 13.82
CA TYR A 104 8.50 -7.04 13.56
C TYR A 104 7.47 -7.98 12.97
N GLU A 105 6.42 -8.25 13.73
CA GLU A 105 5.25 -9.00 13.25
C GLU A 105 4.38 -8.12 12.36
N ILE A 106 4.02 -8.66 11.20
CA ILE A 106 3.13 -8.02 10.23
C ILE A 106 2.06 -9.04 9.86
N GLN A 107 0.84 -8.83 10.33
CA GLN A 107 -0.28 -9.66 9.94
C GLN A 107 -0.90 -9.14 8.65
N VAL A 108 -1.21 -10.06 7.74
CA VAL A 108 -1.88 -9.74 6.47
C VAL A 108 -3.23 -10.45 6.44
N TYR A 109 -4.27 -9.65 6.26
CA TYR A 109 -5.64 -10.14 6.11
C TYR A 109 -6.11 -10.01 4.67
N GLU A 110 -6.88 -10.97 4.21
CA GLU A 110 -7.83 -10.75 3.14
C GLU A 110 -9.09 -10.12 3.75
N GLY A 111 -9.56 -8.99 3.19
CA GLY A 111 -10.60 -8.17 3.81
C GLY A 111 -10.08 -7.30 4.98
N MET A 112 -11.01 -6.63 5.67
CA MET A 112 -10.67 -5.78 6.82
C MET A 112 -10.91 -6.53 8.12
N PRO A 113 -9.95 -6.55 9.07
CA PRO A 113 -10.08 -7.28 10.32
C PRO A 113 -11.35 -6.91 11.10
N GLY A 114 -12.15 -7.92 11.44
CA GLY A 114 -13.42 -7.76 12.14
C GLY A 114 -14.65 -7.62 11.25
N GLU A 115 -14.48 -7.52 9.94
CA GLU A 115 -15.59 -7.60 8.98
C GLU A 115 -15.91 -9.06 8.62
N GLU A 116 -17.15 -9.30 8.21
CA GLU A 116 -17.60 -10.62 7.78
C GLU A 116 -16.78 -11.08 6.56
N GLY A 117 -16.26 -12.31 6.62
CA GLY A 117 -15.45 -12.91 5.57
C GLY A 117 -13.97 -12.50 5.60
N SER A 118 -13.52 -11.67 6.54
CA SER A 118 -12.08 -11.39 6.69
C SER A 118 -11.32 -12.61 7.21
N GLU A 119 -10.11 -12.84 6.67
CA GLU A 119 -9.28 -14.01 6.98
C GLU A 119 -7.81 -13.60 7.16
N LEU A 120 -7.15 -14.09 8.22
CA LEU A 120 -5.71 -13.94 8.42
C LEU A 120 -4.96 -14.87 7.46
N ILE A 121 -4.37 -14.30 6.42
CA ILE A 121 -3.66 -15.03 5.36
C ILE A 121 -2.14 -14.96 5.46
N GLY A 122 -1.60 -14.10 6.28
CA GLY A 122 -0.16 -13.97 6.50
C GLY A 122 0.15 -13.56 7.94
N ASP A 123 1.18 -14.19 8.49
CA ASP A 123 1.78 -13.85 9.77
C ASP A 123 3.29 -13.78 9.50
N LEU A 124 3.74 -12.57 9.21
CA LEU A 124 5.05 -12.32 8.61
C LEU A 124 5.99 -11.73 9.65
N HIS A 125 7.24 -12.14 9.63
CA HIS A 125 8.27 -11.66 10.52
C HIS A 125 9.36 -10.94 9.73
N TYR A 126 9.50 -9.64 9.94
CA TYR A 126 10.56 -8.85 9.35
C TYR A 126 11.72 -8.71 10.34
N GLN A 127 12.89 -9.25 9.99
CA GLN A 127 14.05 -9.36 10.89
C GLN A 127 15.33 -8.74 10.28
N LYS A 128 15.23 -8.00 9.17
CA LYS A 128 16.42 -7.39 8.59
C LYS A 128 16.99 -6.31 9.51
N PRO A 129 18.33 -6.20 9.61
CA PRO A 129 18.96 -5.14 10.39
C PRO A 129 18.49 -3.76 9.94
N SER A 130 18.17 -2.91 10.91
CA SER A 130 17.77 -1.54 10.62
C SER A 130 18.85 -0.78 9.87
N ARG A 131 18.43 -0.09 8.80
CA ARG A 131 19.23 0.88 8.08
C ARG A 131 18.46 2.18 8.02
N TRP A 132 19.00 3.22 8.62
CA TRP A 132 18.28 4.50 8.70
C TRP A 132 17.85 5.00 7.33
N ASN A 133 16.55 5.25 7.22
CA ASN A 133 15.90 5.79 6.01
C ASN A 133 16.11 4.95 4.74
N VAL A 134 16.30 3.63 4.88
CA VAL A 134 16.45 2.71 3.76
C VAL A 134 15.33 1.67 3.81
N TYR A 135 14.50 1.64 2.78
CA TYR A 135 13.53 0.58 2.58
C TYR A 135 14.22 -0.67 2.03
N GLN A 136 14.10 -1.76 2.74
CA GLN A 136 14.68 -3.05 2.38
C GLN A 136 13.54 -3.98 1.95
N PRO A 137 13.50 -4.41 0.67
CA PRO A 137 12.46 -5.33 0.20
C PRO A 137 12.64 -6.71 0.81
N GLU A 138 11.54 -7.35 1.15
CA GLU A 138 11.48 -8.74 1.56
C GLU A 138 10.23 -9.39 0.97
N THR A 139 10.41 -10.62 0.48
CA THR A 139 9.35 -11.39 -0.16
C THR A 139 8.82 -12.43 0.82
N TYR A 140 7.50 -12.54 0.91
CA TYR A 140 6.82 -13.47 1.79
C TYR A 140 5.79 -14.29 1.04
N ARG A 141 5.58 -15.51 1.48
CA ARG A 141 4.51 -16.38 1.00
C ARG A 141 3.34 -16.34 1.97
N LEU A 142 2.16 -16.04 1.44
CA LEU A 142 0.91 -16.06 2.19
C LEU A 142 0.35 -17.49 2.27
N LYS A 143 -0.51 -17.73 3.27
CA LYS A 143 -1.18 -19.02 3.49
C LYS A 143 -2.24 -19.33 2.43
N LYS A 144 -2.65 -18.30 1.67
CA LYS A 144 -3.73 -18.39 0.68
C LYS A 144 -3.35 -17.61 -0.57
N ARG A 145 -3.71 -18.15 -1.73
CA ARG A 145 -3.60 -17.48 -3.02
C ARG A 145 -4.83 -16.60 -3.23
N LEU A 146 -4.59 -15.29 -3.33
CA LEU A 146 -5.63 -14.30 -3.63
C LEU A 146 -6.00 -14.35 -5.11
N LYS A 147 -7.31 -14.27 -5.43
CA LYS A 147 -7.84 -14.30 -6.79
C LYS A 147 -9.01 -13.36 -6.95
N GLY A 148 -9.23 -12.92 -8.20
CA GLY A 148 -10.31 -11.98 -8.53
C GLY A 148 -10.14 -10.64 -7.81
N VAL A 149 -11.25 -9.95 -7.58
CA VAL A 149 -11.23 -8.67 -6.89
C VAL A 149 -11.43 -8.88 -5.39
N THR A 150 -10.44 -8.47 -4.60
CA THR A 150 -10.50 -8.56 -3.14
C THR A 150 -9.83 -7.36 -2.49
N SER A 151 -9.71 -7.38 -1.16
CA SER A 151 -9.08 -6.34 -0.36
C SER A 151 -8.02 -6.97 0.53
N ILE A 152 -6.98 -6.22 0.88
CA ILE A 152 -5.99 -6.65 1.86
C ILE A 152 -5.84 -5.60 2.97
N CYS A 153 -5.50 -6.05 4.17
CA CYS A 153 -5.19 -5.18 5.28
C CYS A 153 -3.93 -5.67 6.01
N PHE A 154 -3.00 -4.75 6.24
CA PHE A 154 -1.83 -4.97 7.09
C PHE A 154 -2.16 -4.54 8.52
N VAL A 155 -1.90 -5.42 9.49
CA VAL A 155 -2.03 -5.13 10.93
C VAL A 155 -0.65 -5.14 11.55
N LEU A 156 -0.29 -4.04 12.19
CA LEU A 156 1.03 -3.77 12.74
C LEU A 156 0.92 -3.30 14.18
N HIS A 157 1.73 -3.87 15.06
CA HIS A 157 1.75 -3.57 16.50
C HIS A 157 2.95 -2.73 16.92
N ALA A 158 3.79 -2.33 15.97
CA ALA A 158 5.00 -1.53 16.17
C ALA A 158 5.14 -0.45 15.11
N LYS A 159 6.06 0.49 15.32
CA LYS A 159 6.33 1.52 14.32
C LYS A 159 7.18 0.96 13.19
N ILE A 160 6.55 0.80 12.05
CA ILE A 160 7.15 0.41 10.77
C ILE A 160 6.86 1.48 9.72
N HIS A 161 7.80 1.68 8.83
CA HIS A 161 7.61 2.43 7.60
C HIS A 161 7.48 1.43 6.45
N LEU A 162 6.27 1.31 5.91
CA LEU A 162 5.97 0.48 4.75
C LEU A 162 5.95 1.38 3.51
N LYS A 163 6.88 1.20 2.58
CA LYS A 163 6.90 1.95 1.32
C LYS A 163 5.68 1.65 0.47
N GLY A 164 5.29 0.39 0.44
CA GLY A 164 4.18 -0.15 -0.32
C GLY A 164 4.33 -1.65 -0.44
N PHE A 165 3.72 -2.21 -1.48
CA PHE A 165 3.79 -3.63 -1.75
C PHE A 165 3.56 -3.92 -3.23
N SER A 166 3.96 -5.13 -3.66
CA SER A 166 3.57 -5.73 -4.93
C SER A 166 3.47 -7.25 -4.78
N PHE A 167 2.69 -7.88 -5.65
CA PHE A 167 2.58 -9.33 -5.74
C PHE A 167 3.31 -9.86 -6.99
N THR A 168 3.74 -11.11 -6.93
CA THR A 168 4.43 -11.77 -8.06
C THR A 168 3.70 -13.04 -8.50
#